data_04a20cf99513d83d450e95b0dee15a8b
#
_entry.id   04a20cf99513d83d450e95b0dee15a8b
#
_cell.length_a   1.000
_cell.length_b   1.000
_cell.length_c   1.000
_cell.angle_alpha   90.00
_cell.angle_beta   90.00
_cell.angle_gamma   90.00
#
_symmetry.space_group_name_H-M   'P 1'
#
loop_
_entity.id
_entity.type
_entity.pdbx_description
1 polymer ?
#
loop_
_entity_poly.entity_id
_entity_poly.type
_entity_poly.pdbx_seq_one_letter_code
_entity_poly.pdbx_strand_id
1 'polypeptide(L)'
;MINISIFQRVTVAVICILGVLYSLPNILPKNIFQSSPEGLPGKTVNLGLDLQGGLHLLMKVETDVAVEEMVGNLEGAIRQIIRDEKVFPKGLKSVGMAIEFDVSDNSKLEQIREVIYQSEFGTDIDYLEAGGLRVEINKEAIVKRRTDVIQQALKIIRLRLDPDGTKELTVQQQGTDRILVQVPGADDPEEIKRLLSTTAKLTFHIVHPQVFQRGQRKPAGYLDLPGTKSEGGQRYWVRRLIDVG
;
A
#
# COMPACT_ATOMS: atom_id res chain seq x y z
N MET A 1 6.56 67.15 25.22
CA MET A 1 6.33 66.86 23.83
C MET A 1 7.55 66.12 23.28
N ILE A 2 7.36 64.87 22.79
CA ILE A 2 8.48 64.08 22.23
C ILE A 2 8.73 64.58 20.80
N ASN A 3 9.84 65.28 20.61
CA ASN A 3 10.28 65.72 19.26
C ASN A 3 10.88 64.53 18.50
N ILE A 4 10.06 63.83 17.74
CA ILE A 4 10.50 62.75 16.85
C ILE A 4 11.12 63.39 15.60
N SER A 5 12.36 63.08 15.31
CA SER A 5 13.05 63.61 14.12
C SER A 5 12.36 63.16 12.84
N ILE A 6 12.45 63.92 11.76
CA ILE A 6 11.90 63.61 10.44
C ILE A 6 12.45 62.26 10.00
N PHE A 7 13.71 61.96 10.24
CA PHE A 7 14.39 60.72 9.90
C PHE A 7 13.66 59.50 10.60
N GLN A 8 13.39 59.61 11.88
CA GLN A 8 12.69 58.55 12.61
C GLN A 8 11.25 58.30 12.08
N ARG A 9 10.53 59.36 11.69
CA ARG A 9 9.19 59.21 11.08
C ARG A 9 9.26 58.51 9.75
N VAL A 10 10.21 58.85 8.91
CA VAL A 10 10.43 58.24 7.60
C VAL A 10 10.83 56.75 7.75
N THR A 11 11.72 56.45 8.68
CA THR A 11 12.13 55.05 8.95
C THR A 11 10.96 54.22 9.40
N VAL A 12 10.13 54.69 10.34
CA VAL A 12 8.92 53.98 10.79
C VAL A 12 7.92 53.78 9.64
N ALA A 13 7.72 54.82 8.83
CA ALA A 13 6.80 54.72 7.66
C ALA A 13 7.29 53.68 6.66
N VAL A 14 8.57 53.61 6.36
CA VAL A 14 9.15 52.59 5.45
C VAL A 14 8.98 51.17 6.02
N ILE A 15 9.26 50.99 7.30
CA ILE A 15 9.08 49.67 7.96
C ILE A 15 7.61 49.24 7.90
N CYS A 16 6.66 50.15 8.17
CA CYS A 16 5.24 49.86 8.10
C CYS A 16 4.79 49.49 6.66
N ILE A 17 5.26 50.23 5.66
CA ILE A 17 4.98 49.96 4.25
C ILE A 17 5.52 48.59 3.84
N LEU A 18 6.76 48.29 4.21
CA LEU A 18 7.36 46.98 3.96
C LEU A 18 6.58 45.86 4.66
N GLY A 19 6.17 46.05 5.91
CA GLY A 19 5.34 45.09 6.64
C GLY A 19 4.00 44.81 5.97
N VAL A 20 3.32 45.83 5.47
CA VAL A 20 2.06 45.72 4.72
C VAL A 20 2.32 44.98 3.39
N LEU A 21 3.35 45.34 2.65
CA LEU A 21 3.73 44.70 1.38
C LEU A 21 4.00 43.19 1.57
N TYR A 22 4.72 42.82 2.64
CA TYR A 22 5.00 41.41 2.96
C TYR A 22 3.79 40.66 3.45
N SER A 23 2.79 41.34 4.05
CA SER A 23 1.53 40.73 4.50
C SER A 23 0.48 40.59 3.41
N LEU A 24 0.57 41.37 2.32
CA LEU A 24 -0.39 41.42 1.22
C LEU A 24 -0.71 40.05 0.59
N PRO A 25 0.28 39.17 0.35
CA PRO A 25 0.02 37.86 -0.25
C PRO A 25 -0.86 36.95 0.61
N ASN A 26 -0.97 37.20 1.92
CA ASN A 26 -1.82 36.39 2.81
C ASN A 26 -3.31 36.85 2.82
N ILE A 27 -3.57 38.07 2.35
CA ILE A 27 -4.94 38.67 2.38
C ILE A 27 -5.61 38.58 1.02
N LEU A 28 -4.82 38.61 -0.06
CA LEU A 28 -5.35 38.60 -1.42
C LEU A 28 -5.48 37.19 -2.00
N PRO A 29 -6.47 36.92 -2.87
CA PRO A 29 -6.66 35.61 -3.47
C PRO A 29 -5.42 35.22 -4.32
N LYS A 30 -5.06 33.93 -4.23
CA LYS A 30 -3.85 33.34 -4.84
C LYS A 30 -3.69 33.60 -6.34
N ASN A 31 -4.78 33.85 -7.05
CA ASN A 31 -4.78 34.08 -8.50
C ASN A 31 -4.05 35.39 -8.94
N ILE A 32 -3.87 36.34 -8.04
CA ILE A 32 -3.27 37.65 -8.36
C ILE A 32 -1.73 37.59 -8.33
N PHE A 33 -1.16 36.64 -7.56
CA PHE A 33 0.27 36.55 -7.33
C PHE A 33 0.99 35.44 -8.12
N GLN A 34 0.27 34.69 -8.96
CA GLN A 34 0.90 33.63 -9.78
C GLN A 34 1.91 34.15 -10.81
N SER A 35 1.91 35.46 -11.07
CA SER A 35 2.84 36.12 -12.01
C SER A 35 3.67 37.20 -11.31
N SER A 36 3.97 37.06 -10.01
CA SER A 36 4.75 38.06 -9.30
C SER A 36 6.20 38.07 -9.76
N PRO A 37 6.82 39.27 -9.97
CA PRO A 37 8.21 39.36 -10.31
C PRO A 37 9.14 38.81 -9.24
N GLU A 38 10.30 38.27 -9.65
CA GLU A 38 11.32 37.78 -8.74
C GLU A 38 11.76 38.92 -7.77
N GLY A 39 11.45 38.73 -6.49
CA GLY A 39 11.77 39.69 -5.43
C GLY A 39 10.61 40.01 -4.47
N LEU A 40 9.38 39.72 -4.81
CA LEU A 40 8.26 39.82 -3.86
C LEU A 40 8.01 38.45 -3.19
N PRO A 41 7.72 38.42 -1.87
CA PRO A 41 7.42 37.18 -1.19
C PRO A 41 6.08 36.62 -1.69
N GLY A 42 6.13 35.71 -2.67
CA GLY A 42 4.95 34.99 -3.18
C GLY A 42 4.52 33.82 -2.30
N LYS A 43 5.23 33.53 -1.20
CA LYS A 43 4.89 32.44 -0.29
C LYS A 43 3.82 32.90 0.68
N THR A 44 2.60 32.37 0.53
CA THR A 44 1.54 32.52 1.51
C THR A 44 1.83 31.61 2.71
N VAL A 45 1.48 32.04 3.90
CA VAL A 45 1.51 31.21 5.11
C VAL A 45 0.44 30.14 4.96
N ASN A 46 0.85 28.89 4.99
CA ASN A 46 -0.11 27.77 5.00
C ASN A 46 -0.75 27.73 6.40
N LEU A 47 -2.02 28.08 6.43
CA LEU A 47 -2.80 27.96 7.64
C LEU A 47 -3.07 26.47 7.91
N GLY A 48 -2.88 26.07 9.16
CA GLY A 48 -3.20 24.71 9.59
C GLY A 48 -4.68 24.35 9.42
N LEU A 49 -4.98 23.08 9.57
CA LEU A 49 -6.32 22.48 9.42
C LEU A 49 -7.39 23.21 10.22
N ASP A 50 -7.03 23.70 11.42
CA ASP A 50 -7.93 24.40 12.35
C ASP A 50 -8.42 25.76 11.81
N LEU A 51 -7.69 26.37 10.89
CA LEU A 51 -7.98 27.68 10.33
C LEU A 51 -8.50 27.63 8.88
N GLN A 52 -8.11 26.63 8.12
CA GLN A 52 -8.58 26.45 6.73
C GLN A 52 -9.78 25.51 6.63
N GLY A 53 -10.11 24.79 7.71
CA GLY A 53 -10.99 23.63 7.62
C GLY A 53 -10.28 22.47 6.91
N GLY A 54 -10.92 21.34 6.86
CA GLY A 54 -10.38 20.17 6.19
C GLY A 54 -10.93 18.87 6.74
N LEU A 55 -10.47 17.78 6.17
CA LEU A 55 -10.98 16.47 6.48
C LEU A 55 -10.01 15.70 7.37
N HIS A 56 -10.56 15.11 8.44
CA HIS A 56 -9.88 14.14 9.29
C HIS A 56 -10.50 12.77 9.07
N LEU A 57 -9.70 11.83 8.57
CA LEU A 57 -10.11 10.44 8.39
C LEU A 57 -9.24 9.54 9.25
N LEU A 58 -9.87 8.67 10.01
CA LEU A 58 -9.21 7.56 10.69
C LEU A 58 -9.57 6.27 9.98
N MET A 59 -8.59 5.64 9.35
CA MET A 59 -8.77 4.42 8.56
C MET A 59 -8.18 3.24 9.33
N LYS A 60 -8.88 2.12 9.34
CA LYS A 60 -8.36 0.85 9.85
C LYS A 60 -7.76 0.06 8.69
N VAL A 61 -6.57 -0.48 8.89
CA VAL A 61 -5.91 -1.41 7.97
C VAL A 61 -6.18 -2.83 8.43
N GLU A 62 -6.73 -3.65 7.56
CA GLU A 62 -7.04 -5.06 7.86
C GLU A 62 -5.77 -5.92 7.70
N THR A 63 -4.86 -5.78 8.66
CA THR A 63 -3.57 -6.49 8.65
C THR A 63 -3.73 -8.01 8.81
N ASP A 64 -4.85 -8.46 9.40
CA ASP A 64 -5.11 -9.89 9.60
C ASP A 64 -5.34 -10.62 8.28
N VAL A 65 -6.00 -9.98 7.31
CA VAL A 65 -6.16 -10.51 5.95
C VAL A 65 -4.81 -10.76 5.28
N ALA A 66 -3.84 -9.86 5.49
CA ALA A 66 -2.49 -10.03 4.94
C ALA A 66 -1.71 -11.18 5.61
N VAL A 67 -2.00 -11.48 6.87
CA VAL A 67 -1.45 -12.65 7.57
C VAL A 67 -2.10 -13.92 7.06
N GLU A 68 -3.41 -13.94 6.84
CA GLU A 68 -4.11 -15.08 6.23
C GLU A 68 -3.60 -15.39 4.81
N GLU A 69 -3.39 -14.34 4.00
CA GLU A 69 -2.75 -14.49 2.67
C GLU A 69 -1.34 -15.08 2.79
N MET A 70 -0.56 -14.68 3.80
CA MET A 70 0.78 -15.22 4.04
C MET A 70 0.74 -16.72 4.36
N VAL A 71 -0.23 -17.17 5.17
CA VAL A 71 -0.45 -18.60 5.45
C VAL A 71 -0.85 -19.35 4.18
N GLY A 72 -1.73 -18.79 3.36
CA GLY A 72 -2.12 -19.37 2.07
C GLY A 72 -0.94 -19.51 1.10
N ASN A 73 -0.06 -18.51 1.06
CA ASN A 73 1.15 -18.56 0.23
C ASN A 73 2.14 -19.61 0.74
N LEU A 74 2.31 -19.74 2.06
CA LEU A 74 3.13 -20.79 2.68
C LEU A 74 2.59 -22.17 2.33
N GLU A 75 1.25 -22.38 2.40
CA GLU A 75 0.64 -23.64 1.99
C GLU A 75 0.92 -23.96 0.52
N GLY A 76 0.80 -22.95 -0.36
CA GLY A 76 1.14 -23.08 -1.77
C GLY A 76 2.59 -23.47 -2.01
N ALA A 77 3.52 -22.83 -1.30
CA ALA A 77 4.96 -23.11 -1.36
C ALA A 77 5.28 -24.52 -0.88
N ILE A 78 4.72 -24.94 0.27
CA ILE A 78 4.88 -26.32 0.79
C ILE A 78 4.37 -27.35 -0.20
N ARG A 79 3.20 -27.12 -0.82
CA ARG A 79 2.66 -28.00 -1.87
C ARG A 79 3.59 -28.10 -3.08
N GLN A 80 4.28 -27.03 -3.42
CA GLN A 80 5.23 -27.02 -4.53
C GLN A 80 6.51 -27.76 -4.15
N ILE A 81 7.10 -27.50 -2.97
CA ILE A 81 8.30 -28.19 -2.46
C ILE A 81 8.07 -29.70 -2.43
N ILE A 82 6.95 -30.13 -1.86
CA ILE A 82 6.60 -31.56 -1.76
C ILE A 82 6.48 -32.19 -3.16
N ARG A 83 5.96 -31.47 -4.13
CA ARG A 83 5.84 -31.93 -5.51
C ARG A 83 7.17 -32.06 -6.22
N ASP A 84 8.06 -31.07 -6.02
CA ASP A 84 9.39 -31.03 -6.63
C ASP A 84 10.27 -32.15 -6.10
N GLU A 85 10.14 -32.48 -4.81
CA GLU A 85 10.81 -33.59 -4.14
C GLU A 85 10.16 -34.97 -4.43
N LYS A 86 9.07 -34.99 -5.24
CA LYS A 86 8.31 -36.22 -5.61
C LYS A 86 7.83 -37.01 -4.39
N VAL A 87 7.39 -36.29 -3.35
CA VAL A 87 6.83 -36.85 -2.14
C VAL A 87 5.32 -36.74 -2.18
N PHE A 88 4.62 -37.75 -1.71
CA PHE A 88 3.16 -37.74 -1.61
C PHE A 88 2.79 -37.45 -0.14
N PRO A 89 2.31 -36.22 0.16
CA PRO A 89 1.91 -35.90 1.51
C PRO A 89 0.59 -36.61 1.83
N LYS A 90 0.47 -37.05 3.06
CA LYS A 90 -0.80 -37.48 3.63
C LYS A 90 -1.33 -36.39 4.55
N GLY A 91 -2.60 -36.08 4.45
CA GLY A 91 -3.29 -35.22 5.41
C GLY A 91 -2.83 -33.77 5.46
N LEU A 92 -2.34 -33.19 4.33
CA LEU A 92 -1.97 -31.77 4.32
C LEU A 92 -3.19 -30.90 4.64
N LYS A 93 -3.16 -30.23 5.77
CA LYS A 93 -4.25 -29.38 6.28
C LYS A 93 -3.69 -28.10 6.89
N SER A 94 -4.44 -27.03 6.76
CA SER A 94 -4.21 -25.79 7.48
C SER A 94 -4.94 -25.84 8.82
N VAL A 95 -4.23 -25.55 9.91
CA VAL A 95 -4.77 -25.51 11.28
C VAL A 95 -4.42 -24.16 11.88
N GLY A 96 -5.30 -23.19 11.74
CA GLY A 96 -5.03 -21.83 12.16
C GLY A 96 -3.92 -21.17 11.34
N MET A 97 -2.81 -20.81 11.97
CA MET A 97 -1.62 -20.24 11.32
C MET A 97 -0.54 -21.28 11.01
N ALA A 98 -0.83 -22.55 11.26
CA ALA A 98 0.09 -23.65 11.02
C ALA A 98 -0.41 -24.55 9.89
N ILE A 99 0.51 -25.19 9.21
CA ILE A 99 0.27 -26.19 8.17
C ILE A 99 0.84 -27.51 8.67
N GLU A 100 -0.02 -28.52 8.75
CA GLU A 100 0.35 -29.86 9.17
C GLU A 100 0.26 -30.82 7.99
N PHE A 101 1.24 -31.67 7.84
CA PHE A 101 1.26 -32.73 6.84
C PHE A 101 2.17 -33.87 7.26
N ASP A 102 1.80 -35.08 6.85
CA ASP A 102 2.59 -36.28 7.07
C ASP A 102 3.36 -36.61 5.79
N VAL A 103 4.57 -37.14 5.95
CA VAL A 103 5.41 -37.62 4.87
C VAL A 103 5.59 -39.11 5.01
N SER A 104 5.29 -39.86 3.95
CA SER A 104 5.40 -41.34 3.99
C SER A 104 6.85 -41.84 4.04
N ASP A 105 7.82 -41.01 3.68
CA ASP A 105 9.23 -41.32 3.64
C ASP A 105 10.02 -40.44 4.61
N ASN A 106 10.33 -40.98 5.75
CA ASN A 106 11.09 -40.28 6.81
C ASN A 106 12.48 -39.83 6.33
N SER A 107 13.07 -40.48 5.32
CA SER A 107 14.38 -40.10 4.80
C SER A 107 14.36 -38.73 4.08
N LYS A 108 13.23 -38.35 3.54
CA LYS A 108 13.01 -37.03 2.86
C LYS A 108 12.51 -35.94 3.80
N LEU A 109 12.11 -36.31 5.00
CA LEU A 109 11.47 -35.38 5.93
C LEU A 109 12.45 -34.25 6.34
N GLU A 110 13.71 -34.61 6.61
CA GLU A 110 14.76 -33.62 6.90
C GLU A 110 15.08 -32.71 5.72
N GLN A 111 15.10 -33.25 4.51
CA GLN A 111 15.35 -32.46 3.31
C GLN A 111 14.24 -31.44 3.09
N ILE A 112 12.98 -31.86 3.21
CA ILE A 112 11.81 -30.98 3.09
C ILE A 112 11.84 -29.90 4.18
N ARG A 113 12.14 -30.29 5.43
CA ARG A 113 12.29 -29.37 6.55
C ARG A 113 13.33 -28.29 6.25
N GLU A 114 14.50 -28.69 5.78
CA GLU A 114 15.59 -27.75 5.46
C GLU A 114 15.20 -26.77 4.36
N VAL A 115 14.56 -27.23 3.29
CA VAL A 115 14.07 -26.37 2.20
C VAL A 115 13.01 -25.39 2.69
N ILE A 116 12.08 -25.83 3.56
CA ILE A 116 11.08 -24.94 4.15
C ILE A 116 11.74 -23.92 5.09
N TYR A 117 12.69 -24.35 5.90
CA TYR A 117 13.40 -23.48 6.84
C TYR A 117 14.21 -22.39 6.14
N GLN A 118 14.82 -22.71 4.98
CA GLN A 118 15.55 -21.75 4.16
C GLN A 118 14.65 -20.82 3.37
N SER A 119 13.32 -21.06 3.38
CA SER A 119 12.38 -20.18 2.71
C SER A 119 12.26 -18.83 3.43
N GLU A 120 11.89 -17.78 2.68
CA GLU A 120 11.77 -16.39 3.20
C GLU A 120 10.56 -16.17 4.12
N PHE A 121 9.76 -17.22 4.42
CA PHE A 121 8.52 -17.06 5.19
C PHE A 121 8.72 -16.81 6.68
N GLY A 122 9.90 -17.15 7.24
CA GLY A 122 10.16 -17.06 8.68
C GLY A 122 9.26 -18.02 9.45
N THR A 123 9.58 -19.31 9.38
CA THR A 123 8.74 -20.37 9.93
C THR A 123 9.43 -21.08 11.10
N ASP A 124 8.63 -21.50 12.08
CA ASP A 124 8.98 -22.46 13.11
C ASP A 124 8.46 -23.83 12.66
N ILE A 125 9.30 -24.87 12.79
CA ILE A 125 8.99 -26.20 12.27
C ILE A 125 9.15 -27.23 13.39
N ASP A 126 8.05 -27.90 13.72
CA ASP A 126 7.97 -28.94 14.71
C ASP A 126 7.68 -30.31 14.08
N TYR A 127 8.19 -31.37 14.70
CA TYR A 127 7.86 -32.73 14.30
C TYR A 127 6.55 -33.16 14.96
N LEU A 128 5.69 -33.79 14.18
CA LEU A 128 4.51 -34.47 14.71
C LEU A 128 4.81 -35.88 15.16
N GLU A 129 4.21 -36.34 16.25
CA GLU A 129 4.37 -37.69 16.79
C GLU A 129 4.07 -38.79 15.76
N ALA A 130 3.22 -38.52 14.78
CA ALA A 130 2.85 -39.44 13.71
C ALA A 130 3.85 -39.50 12.55
N GLY A 131 4.99 -38.78 12.59
CA GLY A 131 5.98 -38.76 11.52
C GLY A 131 5.73 -37.70 10.44
N GLY A 132 5.14 -36.58 10.80
CA GLY A 132 4.91 -35.42 9.93
C GLY A 132 5.60 -34.16 10.43
N LEU A 133 5.33 -33.06 9.73
CA LEU A 133 5.81 -31.71 10.09
C LEU A 133 4.60 -30.80 10.37
N ARG A 134 4.76 -29.97 11.38
CA ARG A 134 3.95 -28.78 11.63
C ARG A 134 4.80 -27.56 11.35
N VAL A 135 4.39 -26.78 10.39
CA VAL A 135 5.05 -25.56 9.96
C VAL A 135 4.18 -24.38 10.35
N GLU A 136 4.68 -23.52 11.22
CA GLU A 136 3.97 -22.34 11.70
C GLU A 136 4.75 -21.08 11.35
N ILE A 137 4.07 -19.99 10.99
CA ILE A 137 4.72 -18.70 10.78
C ILE A 137 5.09 -18.13 12.14
N ASN A 138 6.34 -17.78 12.33
CA ASN A 138 6.81 -17.25 13.61
C ASN A 138 6.24 -15.86 13.91
N LYS A 139 6.23 -15.48 15.17
CA LYS A 139 5.65 -14.22 15.64
C LYS A 139 6.33 -13.00 15.03
N GLU A 140 7.63 -13.08 14.83
CA GLU A 140 8.47 -12.02 14.26
C GLU A 140 8.05 -11.74 12.81
N ALA A 141 7.84 -12.77 12.00
CA ALA A 141 7.39 -12.65 10.62
C ALA A 141 5.97 -12.06 10.54
N ILE A 142 5.09 -12.46 11.45
CA ILE A 142 3.72 -11.87 11.54
C ILE A 142 3.79 -10.37 11.86
N VAL A 143 4.58 -9.99 12.87
CA VAL A 143 4.74 -8.57 13.25
C VAL A 143 5.35 -7.77 12.10
N LYS A 144 6.39 -8.31 11.46
CA LYS A 144 7.01 -7.70 10.29
C LYS A 144 5.98 -7.51 9.16
N ARG A 145 5.22 -8.55 8.81
CA ARG A 145 4.20 -8.48 7.77
C ARG A 145 3.16 -7.41 8.04
N ARG A 146 2.64 -7.33 9.28
CA ARG A 146 1.69 -6.28 9.68
C ARG A 146 2.29 -4.88 9.52
N THR A 147 3.55 -4.70 9.94
CA THR A 147 4.26 -3.43 9.79
C THR A 147 4.45 -3.06 8.33
N ASP A 148 4.89 -4.00 7.49
CA ASP A 148 5.10 -3.77 6.06
C ASP A 148 3.80 -3.37 5.35
N VAL A 149 2.68 -4.02 5.68
CA VAL A 149 1.35 -3.68 5.13
C VAL A 149 0.94 -2.25 5.49
N ILE A 150 1.18 -1.83 6.73
CA ILE A 150 0.88 -0.46 7.16
C ILE A 150 1.77 0.55 6.42
N GLN A 151 3.07 0.27 6.28
CA GLN A 151 3.98 1.15 5.54
C GLN A 151 3.60 1.25 4.06
N GLN A 152 3.20 0.15 3.44
CA GLN A 152 2.66 0.16 2.08
C GLN A 152 1.38 0.97 1.98
N ALA A 153 0.44 0.81 2.93
CA ALA A 153 -0.79 1.58 2.97
C ALA A 153 -0.53 3.08 3.10
N LEU A 154 0.37 3.51 4.00
CA LEU A 154 0.79 4.91 4.14
C LEU A 154 1.31 5.47 2.81
N LYS A 155 2.17 4.73 2.11
CA LYS A 155 2.71 5.14 0.82
C LYS A 155 1.63 5.26 -0.26
N ILE A 156 0.73 4.26 -0.34
CA ILE A 156 -0.36 4.24 -1.32
C ILE A 156 -1.33 5.41 -1.08
N ILE A 157 -1.70 5.67 0.17
CA ILE A 157 -2.59 6.77 0.54
C ILE A 157 -1.98 8.10 0.11
N ARG A 158 -0.69 8.34 0.39
CA ARG A 158 0.01 9.56 -0.04
C ARG A 158 -0.02 9.71 -1.56
N LEU A 159 0.36 8.68 -2.29
CA LEU A 159 0.38 8.72 -3.77
C LEU A 159 -0.99 8.96 -4.40
N ARG A 160 -2.07 8.48 -3.76
CA ARG A 160 -3.44 8.67 -4.27
C ARG A 160 -3.99 10.04 -3.99
N LEU A 161 -3.70 10.60 -2.81
CA LEU A 161 -4.21 11.90 -2.40
C LEU A 161 -3.38 13.06 -2.93
N ASP A 162 -2.10 12.82 -3.15
CA ASP A 162 -1.13 13.81 -3.59
C ASP A 162 -0.10 13.20 -4.57
N PRO A 163 -0.53 12.85 -5.78
CA PRO A 163 0.35 12.27 -6.79
C PRO A 163 1.50 13.21 -7.20
N ASP A 164 1.27 14.51 -7.12
CA ASP A 164 2.23 15.55 -7.55
C ASP A 164 3.12 16.06 -6.41
N GLY A 165 2.87 15.65 -5.16
CA GLY A 165 3.61 16.09 -3.97
C GLY A 165 3.42 17.57 -3.63
N THR A 166 2.31 18.17 -4.07
CA THR A 166 2.04 19.62 -3.91
C THR A 166 1.11 19.94 -2.74
N LYS A 167 0.39 18.95 -2.22
CA LYS A 167 -0.58 19.11 -1.14
C LYS A 167 0.06 18.87 0.22
N GLU A 168 -0.30 19.68 1.19
CA GLU A 168 0.15 19.51 2.57
C GLU A 168 -0.70 18.49 3.32
N LEU A 169 -0.54 17.21 2.97
CA LEU A 169 -1.23 16.12 3.62
C LEU A 169 -0.49 15.67 4.87
N THR A 170 -1.24 15.37 5.92
CA THR A 170 -0.71 14.57 7.04
C THR A 170 -1.23 13.14 6.90
N VAL A 171 -0.32 12.19 6.69
CA VAL A 171 -0.63 10.75 6.66
C VAL A 171 0.33 10.07 7.61
N GLN A 172 -0.20 9.57 8.73
CA GLN A 172 0.61 8.96 9.79
C GLN A 172 -0.08 7.76 10.40
N GLN A 173 0.74 6.82 10.86
CA GLN A 173 0.25 5.67 11.62
C GLN A 173 -0.24 6.11 12.99
N GLN A 174 -1.39 5.58 13.42
CA GLN A 174 -1.95 5.76 14.74
C GLN A 174 -2.25 4.40 15.39
N GLY A 175 -1.45 4.04 16.38
CA GLY A 175 -1.54 2.71 17.00
C GLY A 175 -0.95 1.62 16.09
N THR A 176 -1.48 0.40 16.18
CA THR A 176 -0.95 -0.79 15.50
C THR A 176 -1.56 -1.06 14.13
N ASP A 177 -2.79 -0.60 13.90
CA ASP A 177 -3.60 -0.99 12.74
C ASP A 177 -4.34 0.18 12.09
N ARG A 178 -4.10 1.44 12.53
CA ARG A 178 -4.83 2.60 12.05
C ARG A 178 -3.91 3.61 11.39
N ILE A 179 -4.47 4.36 10.44
CA ILE A 179 -3.83 5.45 9.73
C ILE A 179 -4.70 6.68 9.87
N LEU A 180 -4.12 7.76 10.38
CA LEU A 180 -4.71 9.08 10.41
C LEU A 180 -4.34 9.81 9.12
N VAL A 181 -5.36 10.30 8.42
CA VAL A 181 -5.22 11.11 7.21
C VAL A 181 -5.87 12.45 7.43
N GLN A 182 -5.12 13.52 7.24
CA GLN A 182 -5.59 14.89 7.34
C GLN A 182 -5.37 15.59 6.00
N VAL A 183 -6.45 16.11 5.43
CA VAL A 183 -6.44 16.79 4.13
C VAL A 183 -6.94 18.21 4.32
N PRO A 184 -6.04 19.21 4.42
CA PRO A 184 -6.44 20.60 4.55
C PRO A 184 -7.21 21.09 3.33
N GLY A 185 -8.27 21.88 3.55
CA GLY A 185 -9.06 22.47 2.48
C GLY A 185 -9.89 21.49 1.64
N ALA A 186 -10.04 20.24 2.12
CA ALA A 186 -10.97 19.30 1.50
C ALA A 186 -12.37 19.46 2.11
N ASP A 187 -13.35 19.73 1.27
CA ASP A 187 -14.74 19.96 1.69
C ASP A 187 -15.62 18.72 1.48
N ASP A 188 -15.21 17.79 0.61
CA ASP A 188 -15.99 16.59 0.28
C ASP A 188 -15.35 15.30 0.78
N PRO A 189 -15.89 14.73 1.87
CA PRO A 189 -15.43 13.43 2.40
C PRO A 189 -15.64 12.26 1.43
N GLU A 190 -16.68 12.32 0.61
CA GLU A 190 -17.01 11.21 -0.28
C GLU A 190 -16.06 11.13 -1.48
N GLU A 191 -15.55 12.27 -1.95
CA GLU A 191 -14.50 12.29 -2.96
C GLU A 191 -13.22 11.61 -2.45
N ILE A 192 -12.79 11.95 -1.25
CA ILE A 192 -11.59 11.35 -0.63
C ILE A 192 -11.80 9.85 -0.40
N LYS A 193 -12.96 9.44 0.11
CA LYS A 193 -13.30 8.01 0.27
C LYS A 193 -13.27 7.29 -1.07
N ARG A 194 -13.81 7.87 -2.14
CA ARG A 194 -13.80 7.29 -3.48
C ARG A 194 -12.39 7.10 -4.02
N LEU A 195 -11.51 8.09 -3.85
CA LEU A 195 -10.10 7.99 -4.24
C LEU A 195 -9.36 6.88 -3.48
N LEU A 196 -9.69 6.70 -2.21
CA LEU A 196 -9.05 5.70 -1.37
C LEU A 196 -9.65 4.30 -1.53
N SER A 197 -10.96 4.18 -1.78
CA SER A 197 -11.66 2.90 -1.92
C SER A 197 -11.40 2.18 -3.24
N THR A 198 -10.84 2.87 -4.25
CA THR A 198 -10.50 2.23 -5.51
C THR A 198 -9.31 1.28 -5.32
N THR A 199 -9.59 0.01 -5.07
CA THR A 199 -8.56 -1.02 -4.98
C THR A 199 -8.42 -1.70 -6.33
N ALA A 200 -7.20 -1.66 -6.89
CA ALA A 200 -6.84 -2.46 -8.05
C ALA A 200 -5.70 -3.41 -7.63
N LYS A 201 -5.99 -4.70 -7.56
CA LYS A 201 -4.95 -5.72 -7.39
C LYS A 201 -4.31 -5.95 -8.76
N LEU A 202 -3.03 -5.63 -8.91
CA LEU A 202 -2.28 -5.97 -10.10
C LEU A 202 -1.94 -7.46 -10.03
N THR A 203 -2.36 -8.19 -11.03
CA THR A 203 -2.05 -9.62 -11.15
C THR A 203 -1.42 -9.87 -12.52
N PHE A 204 -0.33 -10.62 -12.54
CA PHE A 204 0.31 -11.06 -13.77
C PHE A 204 -0.15 -12.48 -14.09
N HIS A 205 -0.52 -12.71 -15.32
CA HIS A 205 -0.96 -14.02 -15.78
C HIS A 205 -0.21 -14.40 -17.05
N ILE A 206 0.18 -15.67 -17.15
CA ILE A 206 0.73 -16.20 -18.38
C ILE A 206 -0.41 -16.38 -19.38
N VAL A 207 -0.29 -15.73 -20.53
CA VAL A 207 -1.27 -15.83 -21.62
C VAL A 207 -1.05 -17.12 -22.38
N HIS A 208 -2.12 -17.81 -22.75
CA HIS A 208 -2.05 -18.99 -23.60
C HIS A 208 -1.53 -18.60 -25.00
N PRO A 209 -0.60 -19.38 -25.61
CA PRO A 209 0.00 -19.02 -26.89
C PRO A 209 -1.01 -18.95 -28.05
N GLN A 210 -2.11 -19.69 -27.95
CA GLN A 210 -3.16 -19.66 -28.98
C GLN A 210 -4.11 -18.47 -28.70
N VAL A 211 -4.34 -17.70 -29.75
CA VAL A 211 -5.30 -16.59 -29.71
C VAL A 211 -6.71 -17.15 -29.55
N PHE A 212 -7.51 -16.53 -28.70
CA PHE A 212 -8.92 -16.87 -28.52
C PHE A 212 -9.68 -16.76 -29.84
N GLN A 213 -10.32 -17.86 -30.25
CA GLN A 213 -11.27 -17.86 -31.36
C GLN A 213 -12.68 -18.12 -30.83
N ARG A 214 -13.63 -17.33 -31.33
CA ARG A 214 -15.04 -17.42 -30.94
C ARG A 214 -15.58 -18.84 -31.19
N GLY A 215 -16.06 -19.51 -30.12
CA GLY A 215 -16.58 -20.87 -30.22
C GLY A 215 -15.64 -21.99 -29.78
N GLN A 216 -14.37 -21.68 -29.48
CA GLN A 216 -13.45 -22.66 -28.90
C GLN A 216 -13.71 -22.89 -27.41
N ARG A 217 -13.56 -24.12 -26.94
CA ARG A 217 -13.62 -24.46 -25.54
C ARG A 217 -12.36 -23.99 -24.82
N LYS A 218 -12.56 -23.29 -23.72
CA LYS A 218 -11.48 -22.85 -22.85
C LYS A 218 -10.67 -24.05 -22.34
N PRO A 219 -9.31 -24.04 -22.43
CA PRO A 219 -8.47 -25.08 -21.86
C PRO A 219 -8.65 -25.19 -20.35
N ALA A 220 -8.51 -26.39 -19.81
CA ALA A 220 -8.56 -26.61 -18.35
C ALA A 220 -7.42 -25.85 -17.66
N GLY A 221 -7.72 -25.18 -16.56
CA GLY A 221 -6.73 -24.39 -15.79
C GLY A 221 -6.52 -22.95 -16.30
N TYR A 222 -7.27 -22.49 -17.30
CA TYR A 222 -7.20 -21.12 -17.79
C TYR A 222 -8.47 -20.33 -17.41
N LEU A 223 -8.31 -19.00 -17.27
CA LEU A 223 -9.39 -18.03 -17.13
C LEU A 223 -9.57 -17.30 -18.47
N ASP A 224 -10.76 -16.83 -18.74
CA ASP A 224 -11.08 -16.00 -19.91
C ASP A 224 -11.23 -14.55 -19.45
N LEU A 225 -10.25 -13.70 -19.79
CA LEU A 225 -10.23 -12.30 -19.43
C LEU A 225 -10.33 -11.42 -20.69
N PRO A 226 -11.09 -10.31 -20.60
CA PRO A 226 -11.13 -9.34 -21.67
C PRO A 226 -9.82 -8.53 -21.71
N GLY A 227 -9.32 -8.27 -22.89
CA GLY A 227 -8.26 -7.29 -23.13
C GLY A 227 -8.75 -5.86 -22.99
N THR A 228 -7.83 -4.91 -23.09
CA THR A 228 -8.14 -3.48 -22.99
C THR A 228 -8.98 -3.00 -24.20
N LYS A 229 -9.68 -1.88 -24.02
CA LYS A 229 -10.45 -1.26 -25.12
C LYS A 229 -9.57 -0.85 -26.30
N SER A 230 -8.29 -0.51 -26.04
CA SER A 230 -7.29 -0.19 -27.08
C SER A 230 -6.93 -1.37 -27.96
N GLU A 231 -7.12 -2.61 -27.47
CA GLU A 231 -6.87 -3.88 -28.22
C GLU A 231 -8.13 -4.41 -28.90
N GLY A 232 -9.13 -3.58 -29.10
CA GLY A 232 -10.35 -3.96 -29.83
C GLY A 232 -11.27 -4.94 -29.09
N GLY A 233 -11.12 -5.10 -27.78
CA GLY A 233 -11.94 -6.00 -26.97
C GLY A 233 -11.59 -7.48 -27.17
N GLN A 234 -10.37 -7.78 -27.65
CA GLN A 234 -9.87 -9.15 -27.78
C GLN A 234 -9.86 -9.82 -26.39
N ARG A 235 -10.19 -11.11 -26.37
CA ARG A 235 -10.18 -11.90 -25.13
C ARG A 235 -8.96 -12.80 -25.11
N TYR A 236 -8.47 -13.07 -23.89
CA TYR A 236 -7.27 -13.88 -23.68
C TYR A 236 -7.56 -15.01 -22.70
N TRP A 237 -7.06 -16.18 -22.97
CA TRP A 237 -6.99 -17.24 -22.00
C TRP A 237 -5.71 -17.08 -21.18
N VAL A 238 -5.88 -16.86 -19.89
CA VAL A 238 -4.77 -16.63 -18.97
C VAL A 238 -4.72 -17.74 -17.93
N ARG A 239 -3.52 -18.13 -17.52
CA ARG A 239 -3.34 -19.20 -16.56
C ARG A 239 -3.97 -18.82 -15.22
N ARG A 240 -4.69 -19.78 -14.62
CA ARG A 240 -5.40 -19.55 -13.35
C ARG A 240 -4.45 -19.32 -12.17
N LEU A 241 -3.23 -19.86 -12.23
CA LEU A 241 -2.21 -19.60 -11.23
C LEU A 241 -1.67 -18.18 -11.43
N ILE A 242 -1.75 -17.38 -10.41
CA ILE A 242 -1.18 -16.04 -10.35
C ILE A 242 0.31 -16.24 -10.05
N ASP A 243 1.17 -15.96 -11.01
CA ASP A 243 2.60 -15.81 -10.74
C ASP A 243 2.74 -14.43 -10.08
N VAL A 244 2.83 -14.42 -8.77
CA VAL A 244 3.18 -13.22 -8.01
C VAL A 244 4.69 -13.11 -8.10
N GLY A 245 5.17 -12.10 -8.83
CA GLY A 245 6.56 -11.70 -8.80
C GLY A 245 6.89 -10.99 -7.48
#